data_6f0abff14c162343f1fef5a7b8518dc6
#
_entry.id   6f0abff14c162343f1fef5a7b8518dc6
#
_cell.length_a   1.000
_cell.length_b   1.000
_cell.length_c   1.000
_cell.angle_alpha   90.00
_cell.angle_beta   90.00
_cell.angle_gamma   90.00
#
_symmetry.space_group_name_H-M   'P 1'
#
loop_
_entity.id
_entity.type
_entity.pdbx_description
1 polymer ?
#
loop_
_entity_poly.entity_id
_entity_poly.type
_entity_poly.pdbx_seq_one_letter_code
_entity_poly.pdbx_strand_id
1 'polypeptide(L)'
;MRFSKTATAVIAMIAMIAPTAACGTGNASSDGKTEITVWAWDNNLKANAKQFMKDNPDIKVTFANAGSGKDEYVALSNAIEAGSGAPDIAQIEYYAIPEYAIKGALKDLTDNGAGKFKDFYTPGTWSSVNYAGGIYGLPMDSGPMAFFYDKEVFDKAGIDEPPATWDEFYEDAKKIRAVGSYITNDPGDAGFFNAMVWQAGGHPYSTSKDGKTVTVNLTGDPGVRKFTKLWQKMIDEDLIETKTKGTSDDWYRAVGSGEFAGVIT
;
A
#
# COMPACT_ATOMS: atom_id res chain seq x y z
N MET A 1 -7.27 -74.09 4.52
CA MET A 1 -5.94 -74.77 4.44
C MET A 1 -4.86 -73.74 4.75
N ARG A 2 -4.09 -74.07 5.78
CA ARG A 2 -2.78 -73.54 6.23
C ARG A 2 -2.51 -72.03 6.19
N PHE A 3 -2.55 -71.49 7.39
CA PHE A 3 -1.93 -70.18 7.80
C PHE A 3 -0.40 -70.29 7.82
N SER A 4 0.28 -69.24 7.37
CA SER A 4 1.65 -69.02 7.74
C SER A 4 1.76 -67.65 8.39
N LYS A 5 2.21 -67.63 9.64
CA LYS A 5 2.53 -66.41 10.44
C LYS A 5 3.96 -66.05 10.17
N THR A 6 4.19 -64.80 9.81
CA THR A 6 5.51 -64.19 9.91
C THR A 6 5.43 -62.94 10.80
N ALA A 7 6.10 -63.02 11.92
CA ALA A 7 6.27 -61.95 12.89
C ALA A 7 7.32 -60.97 12.37
N THR A 8 6.99 -59.70 12.31
CA THR A 8 7.98 -58.64 12.01
C THR A 8 8.23 -57.86 13.31
N ALA A 9 9.46 -57.91 13.76
CA ALA A 9 9.94 -57.19 14.93
C ALA A 9 10.00 -55.68 14.65
N VAL A 10 9.35 -54.90 15.52
CA VAL A 10 9.44 -53.46 15.54
C VAL A 10 10.65 -53.05 16.40
N ILE A 11 11.67 -52.50 15.80
CA ILE A 11 12.79 -51.84 16.50
C ILE A 11 12.37 -50.40 16.77
N ALA A 12 12.07 -50.10 18.03
CA ALA A 12 11.86 -48.74 18.50
C ALA A 12 13.23 -48.05 18.68
N MET A 13 13.58 -47.14 17.75
CA MET A 13 14.67 -46.20 17.98
C MET A 13 14.11 -45.00 18.76
N ILE A 14 14.46 -44.91 20.04
CA ILE A 14 14.25 -43.74 20.87
C ILE A 14 15.36 -42.74 20.52
N ALA A 15 15.03 -41.74 19.69
CA ALA A 15 15.88 -40.55 19.51
C ALA A 15 15.69 -39.64 20.72
N MET A 16 16.72 -39.51 21.56
CA MET A 16 16.79 -38.47 22.57
C MET A 16 16.93 -37.10 21.89
N ILE A 17 15.85 -36.35 21.90
CA ILE A 17 15.90 -34.92 21.53
C ILE A 17 16.30 -34.16 22.78
N ALA A 18 17.54 -33.70 22.84
CA ALA A 18 17.97 -32.71 23.81
C ALA A 18 17.28 -31.38 23.52
N PRO A 19 16.68 -30.68 24.50
CA PRO A 19 16.17 -29.34 24.27
C PRO A 19 17.36 -28.39 24.14
N THR A 20 17.74 -28.03 22.92
CA THR A 20 18.57 -26.85 22.70
C THR A 20 17.71 -25.62 22.95
N ALA A 21 17.99 -24.92 24.03
CA ALA A 21 17.48 -23.58 24.27
C ALA A 21 17.89 -22.69 23.09
N ALA A 22 16.95 -22.37 22.23
CA ALA A 22 17.12 -21.39 21.16
C ALA A 22 17.09 -20.00 21.80
N CYS A 23 18.24 -19.54 22.31
CA CYS A 23 18.50 -18.11 22.41
C CYS A 23 18.56 -17.56 21.01
N GLY A 24 17.81 -16.46 20.74
CA GLY A 24 17.69 -15.82 19.46
C GLY A 24 19.04 -15.58 18.77
N THR A 25 19.34 -16.42 17.80
CA THR A 25 20.46 -16.20 16.89
C THR A 25 19.88 -15.61 15.62
N GLY A 26 20.24 -14.35 15.34
CA GLY A 26 20.09 -13.82 14.00
C GLY A 26 20.67 -14.82 13.00
N ASN A 27 20.02 -14.98 11.84
CA ASN A 27 20.50 -15.87 10.77
C ASN A 27 21.91 -15.46 10.36
N ALA A 28 22.94 -16.17 10.84
CA ALA A 28 24.28 -16.03 10.31
C ALA A 28 24.39 -16.91 9.08
N SER A 29 24.78 -16.32 7.96
CA SER A 29 25.09 -17.07 6.75
C SER A 29 26.34 -17.95 6.97
N SER A 30 26.55 -18.96 6.11
CA SER A 30 27.70 -19.85 6.16
C SER A 30 29.06 -19.15 6.03
N ASP A 31 29.07 -17.89 5.62
CA ASP A 31 30.25 -17.01 5.50
C ASP A 31 30.41 -16.03 6.68
N GLY A 32 29.66 -16.22 7.78
CA GLY A 32 29.75 -15.44 9.01
C GLY A 32 29.09 -14.07 8.97
N LYS A 33 28.36 -13.74 7.90
CA LYS A 33 27.63 -12.47 7.76
C LYS A 33 26.23 -12.55 8.36
N THR A 34 25.73 -11.42 8.82
CA THR A 34 24.31 -11.28 9.15
C THR A 34 23.48 -11.26 7.87
N GLU A 35 22.55 -12.20 7.72
CA GLU A 35 21.68 -12.25 6.56
C GLU A 35 20.34 -11.59 6.90
N ILE A 36 19.88 -10.68 6.00
CA ILE A 36 18.60 -9.98 6.09
C ILE A 36 17.85 -10.26 4.79
N THR A 37 16.62 -10.71 4.91
CA THR A 37 15.68 -10.93 3.79
C THR A 37 14.74 -9.74 3.65
N VAL A 38 14.61 -9.22 2.42
CA VAL A 38 13.74 -8.09 2.09
C VAL A 38 12.79 -8.50 0.98
N TRP A 39 11.49 -8.36 1.23
CA TRP A 39 10.47 -8.45 0.20
C TRP A 39 10.00 -7.06 -0.19
N ALA A 40 10.09 -6.73 -1.46
CA ALA A 40 9.60 -5.46 -1.98
C ALA A 40 9.42 -5.51 -3.50
N TRP A 41 8.50 -4.71 -4.01
CA TRP A 41 8.26 -4.55 -5.45
C TRP A 41 8.93 -3.31 -6.03
N ASP A 42 9.31 -2.33 -5.21
CA ASP A 42 10.01 -1.14 -5.70
C ASP A 42 11.47 -1.46 -6.06
N ASN A 43 11.79 -1.25 -7.34
CA ASN A 43 13.14 -1.49 -7.86
C ASN A 43 14.21 -0.57 -7.24
N ASN A 44 13.83 0.61 -6.74
CA ASN A 44 14.76 1.51 -6.06
C ASN A 44 15.28 0.89 -4.76
N LEU A 45 14.44 0.17 -4.02
CA LEU A 45 14.86 -0.53 -2.81
C LEU A 45 15.92 -1.59 -3.09
N LYS A 46 15.83 -2.27 -4.25
CA LYS A 46 16.86 -3.22 -4.67
C LYS A 46 18.21 -2.53 -4.94
N ALA A 47 18.18 -1.33 -5.51
CA ALA A 47 19.39 -0.53 -5.72
C ALA A 47 19.97 -0.05 -4.37
N ASN A 48 19.11 0.43 -3.47
CA ASN A 48 19.50 0.85 -2.12
C ASN A 48 20.08 -0.31 -1.30
N ALA A 49 19.50 -1.52 -1.39
CA ALA A 49 20.05 -2.71 -0.74
C ALA A 49 21.47 -3.05 -1.22
N LYS A 50 21.73 -2.89 -2.52
CA LYS A 50 23.09 -3.09 -3.07
C LYS A 50 24.08 -2.05 -2.54
N GLN A 51 23.67 -0.79 -2.41
CA GLN A 51 24.53 0.25 -1.84
C GLN A 51 24.76 0.00 -0.36
N PHE A 52 23.70 -0.36 0.39
CA PHE A 52 23.79 -0.69 1.81
C PHE A 52 24.78 -1.82 2.09
N MET A 53 24.81 -2.89 1.29
CA MET A 53 25.77 -3.98 1.42
C MET A 53 27.22 -3.56 1.14
N LYS A 54 27.44 -2.55 0.30
CA LYS A 54 28.79 -2.01 0.08
C LYS A 54 29.30 -1.23 1.30
N ASP A 55 28.38 -0.50 1.94
CA ASP A 55 28.70 0.32 3.09
C ASP A 55 28.74 -0.52 4.39
N ASN A 56 28.14 -1.72 4.37
CA ASN A 56 28.06 -2.66 5.49
C ASN A 56 28.47 -4.08 5.04
N PRO A 57 29.77 -4.36 4.84
CA PRO A 57 30.25 -5.61 4.24
C PRO A 57 29.95 -6.87 5.05
N ASP A 58 29.65 -6.72 6.33
CA ASP A 58 29.28 -7.82 7.24
C ASP A 58 27.77 -8.16 7.20
N ILE A 59 26.99 -7.44 6.39
CA ILE A 59 25.58 -7.69 6.18
C ILE A 59 25.33 -8.14 4.75
N LYS A 60 24.58 -9.24 4.62
CA LYS A 60 24.09 -9.73 3.33
C LYS A 60 22.58 -9.49 3.25
N VAL A 61 22.12 -8.78 2.22
CA VAL A 61 20.71 -8.58 1.96
C VAL A 61 20.26 -9.47 0.79
N THR A 62 19.31 -10.36 1.07
CA THR A 62 18.62 -11.14 0.05
C THR A 62 17.31 -10.43 -0.29
N PHE A 63 17.24 -9.91 -1.52
CA PHE A 63 16.08 -9.14 -2.00
C PHE A 63 15.21 -10.02 -2.90
N ALA A 64 13.92 -10.11 -2.58
CA ALA A 64 12.92 -10.82 -3.38
C ALA A 64 11.73 -9.92 -3.69
N ASN A 65 11.14 -10.10 -4.87
CA ASN A 65 9.84 -9.54 -5.23
C ASN A 65 8.83 -10.69 -5.16
N ALA A 66 7.94 -10.66 -4.17
CA ALA A 66 6.90 -11.67 -3.96
C ALA A 66 5.54 -11.28 -4.60
N GLY A 67 5.55 -10.25 -5.45
CA GLY A 67 4.38 -9.62 -6.04
C GLY A 67 4.32 -8.15 -5.67
N SER A 68 3.24 -7.48 -6.02
CA SER A 68 3.00 -6.09 -5.63
C SER A 68 1.64 -5.95 -4.94
N GLY A 69 1.57 -5.11 -3.91
CA GLY A 69 0.34 -4.86 -3.17
C GLY A 69 -0.34 -6.15 -2.72
N LYS A 70 -1.55 -6.41 -3.20
CA LYS A 70 -2.36 -7.55 -2.78
C LYS A 70 -1.67 -8.92 -2.97
N ASP A 71 -0.90 -9.10 -4.03
CA ASP A 71 -0.23 -10.38 -4.29
C ASP A 71 0.88 -10.65 -3.27
N GLU A 72 1.67 -9.62 -2.93
CA GLU A 72 2.66 -9.73 -1.87
C GLU A 72 1.99 -9.99 -0.52
N TYR A 73 0.85 -9.34 -0.23
CA TYR A 73 0.16 -9.54 1.05
C TYR A 73 -0.39 -10.95 1.23
N VAL A 74 -0.81 -11.61 0.16
CA VAL A 74 -1.18 -13.03 0.21
C VAL A 74 0.03 -13.89 0.57
N ALA A 75 1.16 -13.66 -0.09
CA ALA A 75 2.39 -14.40 0.20
C ALA A 75 2.91 -14.14 1.63
N LEU A 76 2.90 -12.87 2.06
CA LEU A 76 3.33 -12.46 3.40
C LEU A 76 2.43 -13.06 4.49
N SER A 77 1.12 -12.99 4.33
CA SER A 77 0.17 -13.59 5.28
C SER A 77 0.35 -15.09 5.40
N ASN A 78 0.53 -15.80 4.28
CA ASN A 78 0.78 -17.23 4.27
C ASN A 78 2.08 -17.59 5.01
N ALA A 79 3.16 -16.84 4.80
CA ALA A 79 4.43 -17.05 5.47
C ALA A 79 4.35 -16.79 6.99
N ILE A 80 3.62 -15.74 7.39
CA ILE A 80 3.37 -15.42 8.81
C ILE A 80 2.54 -16.55 9.46
N GLU A 81 1.47 -17.00 8.83
CA GLU A 81 0.61 -18.09 9.34
C GLU A 81 1.35 -19.42 9.43
N ALA A 82 2.25 -19.69 8.48
CA ALA A 82 3.10 -20.88 8.51
C ALA A 82 4.20 -20.80 9.59
N GLY A 83 4.44 -19.62 10.18
CA GLY A 83 5.51 -19.40 11.17
C GLY A 83 6.92 -19.53 10.59
N SER A 84 7.07 -19.50 9.27
CA SER A 84 8.35 -19.61 8.57
C SER A 84 8.31 -18.99 7.18
N GLY A 85 9.48 -18.52 6.71
CA GLY A 85 9.63 -17.97 5.36
C GLY A 85 9.21 -16.51 5.20
N ALA A 86 8.70 -15.87 6.24
CA ALA A 86 8.47 -14.43 6.23
C ALA A 86 9.81 -13.66 6.15
N PRO A 87 9.85 -12.52 5.45
CA PRO A 87 11.07 -11.72 5.38
C PRO A 87 11.33 -10.97 6.69
N ASP A 88 12.57 -10.52 6.88
CA ASP A 88 12.92 -9.62 7.99
C ASP A 88 12.36 -8.21 7.78
N ILE A 89 12.24 -7.78 6.52
CA ILE A 89 11.69 -6.48 6.11
C ILE A 89 10.75 -6.71 4.92
N ALA A 90 9.56 -6.12 4.99
CA ALA A 90 8.59 -6.12 3.89
C ALA A 90 8.21 -4.68 3.50
N GLN A 91 8.04 -4.43 2.21
CA GLN A 91 7.36 -3.24 1.72
C GLN A 91 5.86 -3.42 1.96
N ILE A 92 5.25 -2.47 2.65
CA ILE A 92 3.83 -2.53 3.00
C ILE A 92 3.21 -1.15 2.75
N GLU A 93 2.11 -1.12 2.00
CA GLU A 93 1.32 0.10 1.81
C GLU A 93 0.78 0.62 3.16
N TYR A 94 0.71 1.93 3.32
CA TYR A 94 0.28 2.56 4.56
C TYR A 94 -1.07 2.05 5.07
N TYR A 95 -2.02 1.81 4.19
CA TYR A 95 -3.36 1.31 4.57
C TYR A 95 -3.34 -0.10 5.16
N ALA A 96 -2.33 -0.91 4.83
CA ALA A 96 -2.23 -2.29 5.29
C ALA A 96 -1.46 -2.44 6.62
N ILE A 97 -0.65 -1.43 7.01
CA ILE A 97 0.14 -1.47 8.26
C ILE A 97 -0.71 -1.81 9.50
N PRO A 98 -1.90 -1.18 9.72
CA PRO A 98 -2.71 -1.50 10.90
C PRO A 98 -3.12 -2.97 10.99
N GLU A 99 -3.42 -3.61 9.86
CA GLU A 99 -3.80 -5.03 9.82
C GLU A 99 -2.68 -5.93 10.35
N TYR A 100 -1.45 -5.72 9.88
CA TYR A 100 -0.30 -6.52 10.31
C TYR A 100 0.15 -6.17 11.74
N ALA A 101 0.03 -4.90 12.14
CA ALA A 101 0.32 -4.46 13.51
C ALA A 101 -0.63 -5.09 14.54
N ILE A 102 -1.94 -5.11 14.27
CA ILE A 102 -2.96 -5.74 15.14
C ILE A 102 -2.70 -7.23 15.31
N LYS A 103 -2.29 -7.92 14.24
CA LYS A 103 -1.95 -9.35 14.26
C LYS A 103 -0.64 -9.65 14.98
N GLY A 104 0.12 -8.61 15.40
CA GLY A 104 1.45 -8.77 15.98
C GLY A 104 2.50 -9.29 15.00
N ALA A 105 2.25 -9.13 13.70
CA ALA A 105 3.15 -9.55 12.64
C ALA A 105 4.25 -8.52 12.34
N LEU A 106 4.04 -7.27 12.74
CA LEU A 106 5.04 -6.21 12.66
C LEU A 106 5.63 -5.93 14.03
N LYS A 107 6.94 -5.72 14.06
CA LYS A 107 7.64 -5.30 15.27
C LYS A 107 7.38 -3.81 15.54
N ASP A 108 7.04 -3.47 16.78
CA ASP A 108 7.07 -2.08 17.24
C ASP A 108 8.55 -1.62 17.32
N LEU A 109 8.85 -0.56 16.59
CA LEU A 109 10.19 0.00 16.44
C LEU A 109 10.42 1.19 17.39
N THR A 110 9.49 1.51 18.27
CA THR A 110 9.57 2.65 19.19
C THR A 110 10.85 2.58 20.02
N ASP A 111 11.08 1.45 20.67
CA ASP A 111 12.27 1.22 21.50
C ASP A 111 13.55 0.95 20.69
N ASN A 112 13.41 0.73 19.37
CA ASN A 112 14.53 0.57 18.45
C ASN A 112 15.03 1.90 17.85
N GLY A 113 14.54 3.03 18.35
CA GLY A 113 15.00 4.36 17.98
C GLY A 113 14.43 4.87 16.64
N ALA A 114 13.32 4.29 16.13
CA ALA A 114 12.69 4.75 14.91
C ALA A 114 12.23 6.21 15.00
N GLY A 115 11.84 6.67 16.19
CA GLY A 115 11.40 8.04 16.43
C GLY A 115 12.39 9.14 16.02
N LYS A 116 13.71 8.83 15.97
CA LYS A 116 14.75 9.78 15.53
C LYS A 116 14.62 10.20 14.06
N PHE A 117 13.88 9.43 13.25
CA PHE A 117 13.68 9.70 11.83
C PHE A 117 12.44 10.56 11.55
N LYS A 118 11.64 10.89 12.57
CA LYS A 118 10.38 11.62 12.42
C LYS A 118 10.51 12.89 11.59
N ASP A 119 11.55 13.67 11.85
CA ASP A 119 11.73 15.00 11.22
C ASP A 119 12.19 14.93 9.75
N PHE A 120 12.51 13.73 9.25
CA PHE A 120 12.79 13.51 7.82
C PHE A 120 11.51 13.42 6.97
N TYR A 121 10.33 13.30 7.61
CA TYR A 121 9.06 13.02 6.94
C TYR A 121 8.04 14.11 7.22
N THR A 122 7.06 14.27 6.32
CA THR A 122 5.91 15.12 6.59
C THR A 122 5.08 14.53 7.74
N PRO A 123 4.34 15.35 8.51
CA PRO A 123 3.50 14.85 9.60
C PRO A 123 2.50 13.77 9.15
N GLY A 124 1.90 13.94 7.97
CA GLY A 124 0.95 12.97 7.40
C GLY A 124 1.61 11.62 7.11
N THR A 125 2.73 11.64 6.38
CA THR A 125 3.50 10.44 6.04
C THR A 125 3.99 9.72 7.28
N TRP A 126 4.53 10.48 8.25
CA TRP A 126 4.97 9.89 9.52
C TRP A 126 3.82 9.26 10.31
N SER A 127 2.64 9.90 10.33
CA SER A 127 1.48 9.34 11.03
C SER A 127 0.99 8.02 10.43
N SER A 128 1.22 7.80 9.13
CA SER A 128 0.76 6.60 8.42
C SER A 128 1.48 5.32 8.82
N VAL A 129 2.65 5.41 9.46
CA VAL A 129 3.39 4.26 10.00
C VAL A 129 3.20 4.06 11.51
N ASN A 130 2.34 4.90 12.13
CA ASN A 130 2.03 4.83 13.54
C ASN A 130 0.67 4.20 13.77
N TYR A 131 0.57 3.26 14.70
CA TYR A 131 -0.68 2.63 15.06
C TYR A 131 -0.71 2.38 16.58
N ALA A 132 -1.83 2.72 17.24
CA ALA A 132 -2.05 2.48 18.68
C ALA A 132 -0.89 2.93 19.59
N GLY A 133 -0.13 3.96 19.18
CA GLY A 133 1.01 4.51 19.94
C GLY A 133 2.36 3.88 19.61
N GLY A 134 2.43 2.83 18.80
CA GLY A 134 3.67 2.22 18.30
C GLY A 134 4.07 2.73 16.91
N ILE A 135 5.33 2.52 16.55
CA ILE A 135 5.91 2.83 15.23
C ILE A 135 6.18 1.50 14.52
N TYR A 136 5.48 1.21 13.42
CA TYR A 136 5.54 -0.10 12.76
C TYR A 136 6.26 -0.10 11.41
N GLY A 137 6.86 1.01 11.03
CA GLY A 137 7.64 1.12 9.81
C GLY A 137 8.35 2.46 9.69
N LEU A 138 9.12 2.61 8.61
CA LEU A 138 9.65 3.89 8.15
C LEU A 138 9.02 4.21 6.79
N PRO A 139 8.51 5.43 6.58
CA PRO A 139 7.94 5.80 5.30
C PRO A 139 8.96 5.73 4.17
N MET A 140 8.53 5.27 2.99
CA MET A 140 9.37 5.26 1.79
C MET A 140 9.19 6.50 0.94
N ASP A 141 7.95 6.96 0.82
CA ASP A 141 7.55 8.05 -0.07
C ASP A 141 6.46 8.92 0.55
N SER A 142 6.11 9.97 -0.18
CA SER A 142 4.96 10.83 0.08
C SER A 142 4.43 11.26 -1.28
N GLY A 143 3.32 10.66 -1.71
CA GLY A 143 2.63 10.96 -2.96
C GLY A 143 1.43 11.88 -2.70
N PRO A 144 1.59 13.21 -2.68
CA PRO A 144 0.44 14.11 -2.63
C PRO A 144 -0.35 13.98 -3.92
N MET A 145 -1.68 13.85 -3.79
CA MET A 145 -2.56 13.81 -4.94
C MET A 145 -2.54 15.14 -5.68
N ALA A 146 -2.48 15.09 -7.02
CA ALA A 146 -2.52 16.25 -7.89
C ALA A 146 -3.45 16.00 -9.09
N PHE A 147 -3.92 17.09 -9.68
CA PHE A 147 -4.61 17.01 -10.96
C PHE A 147 -3.59 17.29 -12.08
N PHE A 148 -3.31 16.27 -12.87
CA PHE A 148 -2.51 16.36 -14.09
C PHE A 148 -3.46 16.52 -15.27
N TYR A 149 -3.19 17.48 -16.17
CA TYR A 149 -4.10 17.78 -17.28
C TYR A 149 -3.37 17.88 -18.61
N ASP A 150 -4.10 17.54 -19.67
CA ASP A 150 -3.65 17.72 -21.06
C ASP A 150 -3.96 19.15 -21.51
N LYS A 151 -2.88 19.94 -21.65
CA LYS A 151 -3.00 21.34 -22.03
C LYS A 151 -3.64 21.52 -23.42
N GLU A 152 -3.39 20.61 -24.36
CA GLU A 152 -3.97 20.72 -25.72
C GLU A 152 -5.49 20.56 -25.69
N VAL A 153 -6.01 19.63 -24.86
CA VAL A 153 -7.45 19.46 -24.67
C VAL A 153 -8.07 20.66 -23.96
N PHE A 154 -7.39 21.21 -22.96
CA PHE A 154 -7.84 22.41 -22.25
C PHE A 154 -7.89 23.63 -23.18
N ASP A 155 -6.83 23.87 -23.97
CA ASP A 155 -6.79 24.94 -24.97
C ASP A 155 -7.93 24.80 -26.00
N LYS A 156 -8.19 23.58 -26.48
CA LYS A 156 -9.28 23.27 -27.40
C LYS A 156 -10.66 23.57 -26.78
N ALA A 157 -10.80 23.37 -25.47
CA ALA A 157 -12.00 23.68 -24.71
C ALA A 157 -12.13 25.19 -24.33
N GLY A 158 -11.13 26.00 -24.67
CA GLY A 158 -11.09 27.41 -24.32
C GLY A 158 -10.85 27.66 -22.84
N ILE A 159 -10.01 26.83 -22.21
CA ILE A 159 -9.63 26.92 -20.80
C ILE A 159 -8.15 27.27 -20.73
N ASP A 160 -7.85 28.50 -20.30
CA ASP A 160 -6.49 29.01 -20.25
C ASP A 160 -5.68 28.52 -19.03
N GLU A 161 -6.35 28.32 -17.90
CA GLU A 161 -5.74 27.91 -16.63
C GLU A 161 -6.50 26.72 -16.03
N PRO A 162 -5.78 25.79 -15.34
CA PRO A 162 -6.44 24.67 -14.69
C PRO A 162 -7.33 25.14 -13.51
N PRO A 163 -8.41 24.41 -13.21
CA PRO A 163 -9.35 24.80 -12.16
C PRO A 163 -8.67 24.83 -10.77
N ALA A 164 -8.86 25.93 -10.04
CA ALA A 164 -8.37 26.10 -8.68
C ALA A 164 -9.38 25.65 -7.62
N THR A 165 -10.65 25.49 -8.01
CA THR A 165 -11.76 25.09 -7.13
C THR A 165 -12.59 23.97 -7.77
N TRP A 166 -13.37 23.27 -6.94
CA TRP A 166 -14.30 22.25 -7.42
C TRP A 166 -15.46 22.81 -8.26
N ASP A 167 -15.84 24.05 -8.01
CA ASP A 167 -16.85 24.72 -8.83
C ASP A 167 -16.29 25.04 -10.23
N GLU A 168 -15.06 25.52 -10.32
CA GLU A 168 -14.35 25.70 -11.60
C GLU A 168 -14.12 24.36 -12.30
N PHE A 169 -13.71 23.32 -11.58
CA PHE A 169 -13.55 21.97 -12.12
C PHE A 169 -14.84 21.48 -12.78
N TYR A 170 -15.99 21.69 -12.14
CA TYR A 170 -17.30 21.33 -12.68
C TYR A 170 -17.64 22.14 -13.95
N GLU A 171 -17.40 23.47 -13.97
CA GLU A 171 -17.66 24.29 -15.16
C GLU A 171 -16.71 23.92 -16.32
N ASP A 172 -15.45 23.67 -16.03
CA ASP A 172 -14.48 23.23 -17.03
C ASP A 172 -14.79 21.82 -17.55
N ALA A 173 -15.31 20.92 -16.72
CA ALA A 173 -15.77 19.62 -17.16
C ALA A 173 -16.84 19.71 -18.27
N LYS A 174 -17.75 20.67 -18.18
CA LYS A 174 -18.77 20.91 -19.24
C LYS A 174 -18.16 21.38 -20.55
N LYS A 175 -17.15 22.29 -20.49
CA LYS A 175 -16.42 22.77 -21.66
C LYS A 175 -15.62 21.62 -22.32
N ILE A 176 -14.94 20.83 -21.51
CA ILE A 176 -14.17 19.68 -21.98
C ILE A 176 -15.08 18.62 -22.59
N ARG A 177 -16.24 18.38 -21.98
CA ARG A 177 -17.24 17.45 -22.54
C ARG A 177 -17.78 17.93 -23.89
N ALA A 178 -17.94 19.23 -24.07
CA ALA A 178 -18.39 19.82 -25.33
C ALA A 178 -17.40 19.61 -26.50
N VAL A 179 -16.11 19.42 -26.22
CA VAL A 179 -15.09 19.10 -27.24
C VAL A 179 -14.84 17.60 -27.40
N GLY A 180 -15.62 16.74 -26.71
CA GLY A 180 -15.64 15.30 -26.87
C GLY A 180 -14.78 14.51 -25.88
N SER A 181 -14.15 15.18 -24.89
CA SER A 181 -13.34 14.56 -23.84
C SER A 181 -14.08 14.51 -22.50
N TYR A 182 -13.58 13.71 -21.56
CA TYR A 182 -13.96 13.75 -20.15
C TYR A 182 -12.90 14.50 -19.37
N ILE A 183 -13.29 15.30 -18.36
CA ILE A 183 -12.31 16.01 -17.55
C ILE A 183 -11.39 15.04 -16.78
N THR A 184 -11.94 13.92 -16.37
CA THR A 184 -11.22 12.79 -15.72
C THR A 184 -12.09 11.54 -15.75
N ASN A 185 -11.56 10.43 -15.25
CA ASN A 185 -12.34 9.23 -14.98
C ASN A 185 -12.44 8.93 -13.48
N ASP A 186 -13.45 8.17 -13.08
CA ASP A 186 -13.53 7.51 -11.78
C ASP A 186 -12.96 6.09 -11.92
N PRO A 187 -11.82 5.77 -11.28
CA PRO A 187 -11.22 4.44 -11.41
C PRO A 187 -12.01 3.35 -10.66
N GLY A 188 -13.03 3.72 -9.87
CA GLY A 188 -13.88 2.79 -9.13
C GLY A 188 -13.19 2.11 -7.94
N ASP A 189 -12.16 2.71 -7.35
CA ASP A 189 -11.45 2.13 -6.23
C ASP A 189 -11.60 2.93 -4.92
N ALA A 190 -11.42 2.22 -3.80
CA ALA A 190 -11.57 2.79 -2.47
C ALA A 190 -10.46 3.80 -2.12
N GLY A 191 -9.27 3.66 -2.69
CA GLY A 191 -8.14 4.58 -2.48
C GLY A 191 -8.46 5.96 -3.03
N PHE A 192 -8.91 6.00 -4.29
CA PHE A 192 -9.36 7.23 -4.93
C PHE A 192 -10.51 7.89 -4.15
N PHE A 193 -11.55 7.13 -3.79
CA PHE A 193 -12.64 7.64 -2.99
C PHE A 193 -12.17 8.28 -1.68
N ASN A 194 -11.32 7.59 -0.93
CA ASN A 194 -10.80 8.10 0.35
C ASN A 194 -9.97 9.37 0.16
N ALA A 195 -9.12 9.41 -0.84
CA ALA A 195 -8.29 10.58 -1.12
C ALA A 195 -9.15 11.81 -1.46
N MET A 196 -10.18 11.63 -2.27
CA MET A 196 -11.13 12.69 -2.62
C MET A 196 -11.96 13.16 -1.42
N VAL A 197 -12.37 12.25 -0.55
CA VAL A 197 -13.07 12.58 0.70
C VAL A 197 -12.15 13.39 1.63
N TRP A 198 -10.90 13.00 1.80
CA TRP A 198 -9.93 13.74 2.61
C TRP A 198 -9.68 15.15 2.04
N GLN A 199 -9.54 15.27 0.73
CA GLN A 199 -9.41 16.55 0.05
C GLN A 199 -10.64 17.45 0.28
N ALA A 200 -11.84 16.87 0.38
CA ALA A 200 -13.07 17.57 0.73
C ALA A 200 -13.18 17.92 2.24
N GLY A 201 -12.19 17.56 3.06
CA GLY A 201 -12.12 17.78 4.49
C GLY A 201 -12.85 16.71 5.32
N GLY A 202 -13.16 15.55 4.72
CA GLY A 202 -13.82 14.44 5.42
C GLY A 202 -12.83 13.54 6.15
N HIS A 203 -13.31 12.96 7.25
CA HIS A 203 -12.57 11.98 8.07
C HIS A 203 -13.53 10.89 8.55
N PRO A 204 -14.07 10.06 7.60
CA PRO A 204 -15.14 9.11 7.93
C PRO A 204 -14.65 7.91 8.76
N TYR A 205 -13.35 7.76 8.93
CA TYR A 205 -12.76 6.65 9.67
C TYR A 205 -11.97 7.17 10.88
N SER A 206 -12.12 6.51 12.00
CA SER A 206 -11.27 6.75 13.16
C SER A 206 -11.02 5.47 13.94
N THR A 207 -9.86 5.39 14.61
CA THR A 207 -9.51 4.28 15.49
C THR A 207 -9.33 4.80 16.90
N SER A 208 -9.86 4.08 17.91
CA SER A 208 -9.63 4.41 19.30
C SER A 208 -8.13 4.39 19.64
N LYS A 209 -7.74 5.12 20.71
CA LYS A 209 -6.31 5.21 21.10
C LYS A 209 -5.67 3.86 21.43
N ASP A 210 -6.47 2.91 21.91
CA ASP A 210 -6.03 1.55 22.21
C ASP A 210 -6.08 0.59 21.00
N GLY A 211 -6.43 1.11 19.82
CA GLY A 211 -6.50 0.34 18.57
C GLY A 211 -7.63 -0.69 18.48
N LYS A 212 -8.53 -0.76 19.47
CA LYS A 212 -9.53 -1.85 19.55
C LYS A 212 -10.85 -1.56 18.87
N THR A 213 -11.14 -0.29 18.60
CA THR A 213 -12.42 0.12 18.00
C THR A 213 -12.16 0.97 16.77
N VAL A 214 -12.75 0.56 15.66
CA VAL A 214 -12.80 1.35 14.42
C VAL A 214 -14.20 1.91 14.26
N THR A 215 -14.30 3.22 14.06
CA THR A 215 -15.56 3.91 13.76
C THR A 215 -15.59 4.23 12.28
N VAL A 216 -16.70 3.91 11.62
CA VAL A 216 -16.95 4.20 10.21
C VAL A 216 -18.19 5.09 10.12
N ASN A 217 -18.05 6.32 9.58
CA ASN A 217 -19.13 7.31 9.47
C ASN A 217 -19.27 7.84 8.05
N LEU A 218 -19.53 6.97 7.09
CA LEU A 218 -19.66 7.35 5.67
C LEU A 218 -20.88 8.25 5.40
N THR A 219 -21.99 8.06 6.10
CA THR A 219 -23.22 8.83 5.86
C THR A 219 -23.31 10.12 6.64
N GLY A 220 -22.65 10.19 7.80
CA GLY A 220 -22.67 11.36 8.70
C GLY A 220 -21.57 12.38 8.41
N ASP A 221 -20.48 11.98 7.79
CA ASP A 221 -19.32 12.83 7.55
C ASP A 221 -19.63 13.93 6.51
N PRO A 222 -19.34 15.22 6.82
CA PRO A 222 -19.62 16.34 5.91
C PRO A 222 -18.79 16.30 4.62
N GLY A 223 -17.53 15.86 4.67
CA GLY A 223 -16.65 15.78 3.52
C GLY A 223 -17.09 14.67 2.56
N VAL A 224 -17.53 13.52 3.11
CA VAL A 224 -18.14 12.46 2.30
C VAL A 224 -19.35 12.99 1.55
N ARG A 225 -20.27 13.67 2.25
CA ARG A 225 -21.47 14.24 1.60
C ARG A 225 -21.13 15.30 0.56
N LYS A 226 -20.13 16.16 0.84
CA LYS A 226 -19.71 17.21 -0.08
C LYS A 226 -19.13 16.60 -1.37
N PHE A 227 -18.21 15.65 -1.24
CA PHE A 227 -17.60 14.98 -2.38
C PHE A 227 -18.64 14.18 -3.17
N THR A 228 -19.37 13.28 -2.53
CA THR A 228 -20.32 12.40 -3.23
C THR A 228 -21.42 13.16 -3.93
N LYS A 229 -21.90 14.27 -3.37
CA LYS A 229 -22.91 15.13 -4.03
C LYS A 229 -22.40 15.73 -5.34
N LEU A 230 -21.17 16.28 -5.35
CA LEU A 230 -20.56 16.84 -6.54
C LEU A 230 -20.26 15.75 -7.56
N TRP A 231 -19.62 14.69 -7.11
CA TRP A 231 -19.15 13.62 -7.98
C TRP A 231 -20.32 12.90 -8.66
N GLN A 232 -21.38 12.57 -7.91
CA GLN A 232 -22.59 11.98 -8.48
C GLN A 232 -23.25 12.90 -9.51
N LYS A 233 -23.33 14.20 -9.22
CA LYS A 233 -23.85 15.17 -10.19
C LYS A 233 -23.04 15.16 -11.49
N MET A 234 -21.72 15.13 -11.41
CA MET A 234 -20.85 15.10 -12.59
C MET A 234 -20.99 13.79 -13.38
N ILE A 235 -21.19 12.66 -12.68
CA ILE A 235 -21.48 11.37 -13.33
C ILE A 235 -22.84 11.40 -14.03
N ASP A 236 -23.87 11.89 -13.36
CA ASP A 236 -25.23 11.98 -13.91
C ASP A 236 -25.30 12.89 -15.16
N GLU A 237 -24.43 13.89 -15.22
CA GLU A 237 -24.30 14.81 -16.36
C GLU A 237 -23.28 14.31 -17.42
N ASP A 238 -22.79 13.09 -17.34
CA ASP A 238 -21.82 12.48 -18.27
C ASP A 238 -20.50 13.31 -18.41
N LEU A 239 -20.04 13.91 -17.32
CA LEU A 239 -18.82 14.73 -17.29
C LEU A 239 -17.58 13.94 -16.82
N ILE A 240 -17.79 12.79 -16.18
CA ILE A 240 -16.76 11.88 -15.67
C ILE A 240 -16.98 10.50 -16.28
N GLU A 241 -15.93 9.92 -16.82
CA GLU A 241 -15.96 8.55 -17.33
C GLU A 241 -15.87 7.55 -16.16
N THR A 242 -16.66 6.46 -16.17
CA THR A 242 -16.79 5.52 -15.05
C THR A 242 -16.60 4.04 -15.42
N LYS A 243 -16.26 3.74 -16.67
CA LYS A 243 -16.19 2.36 -17.18
C LYS A 243 -14.74 1.85 -17.27
N THR A 244 -13.81 2.77 -17.42
CA THR A 244 -12.40 2.44 -17.65
C THR A 244 -11.70 2.25 -16.30
N LYS A 245 -11.19 1.03 -16.08
CA LYS A 245 -10.44 0.72 -14.86
C LYS A 245 -9.10 1.47 -14.86
N GLY A 246 -8.80 2.15 -13.78
CA GLY A 246 -7.54 2.86 -13.59
C GLY A 246 -6.31 1.97 -13.83
N THR A 247 -5.26 2.54 -14.39
CA THR A 247 -3.97 1.89 -14.71
C THR A 247 -4.05 0.67 -15.65
N SER A 248 -5.18 0.49 -16.35
CA SER A 248 -5.31 -0.50 -17.42
C SER A 248 -4.74 0.03 -18.75
N ASP A 249 -4.50 -0.87 -19.73
CA ASP A 249 -4.06 -0.46 -21.07
C ASP A 249 -5.06 0.48 -21.73
N ASP A 250 -6.34 0.29 -21.49
CA ASP A 250 -7.41 1.17 -21.98
C ASP A 250 -7.32 2.55 -21.33
N TRP A 251 -7.02 2.61 -20.05
CA TRP A 251 -6.81 3.86 -19.32
C TRP A 251 -5.62 4.64 -19.87
N TYR A 252 -4.47 3.99 -20.04
CA TYR A 252 -3.28 4.64 -20.61
C TYR A 252 -3.52 5.15 -22.01
N ARG A 253 -4.30 4.42 -22.82
CA ARG A 253 -4.68 4.85 -24.16
C ARG A 253 -5.61 6.07 -24.11
N ALA A 254 -6.62 6.07 -23.25
CA ALA A 254 -7.55 7.18 -23.07
C ALA A 254 -6.85 8.45 -22.60
N VAL A 255 -5.89 8.34 -21.68
CA VAL A 255 -5.02 9.45 -21.26
C VAL A 255 -4.16 9.94 -22.43
N GLY A 256 -3.49 9.04 -23.14
CA GLY A 256 -2.57 9.40 -24.23
C GLY A 256 -3.28 9.93 -25.48
N SER A 257 -4.60 9.69 -25.65
CA SER A 257 -5.41 10.20 -26.78
C SER A 257 -6.16 11.49 -26.45
N GLY A 258 -6.13 11.98 -25.22
CA GLY A 258 -6.91 13.12 -24.77
C GLY A 258 -8.41 12.80 -24.57
N GLU A 259 -8.82 11.53 -24.57
CA GLU A 259 -10.16 11.13 -24.18
C GLU A 259 -10.43 11.53 -22.71
N PHE A 260 -9.42 11.34 -21.84
CA PHE A 260 -9.37 11.96 -20.53
C PHE A 260 -8.49 13.20 -20.60
N ALA A 261 -9.09 14.37 -20.42
CA ALA A 261 -8.39 15.65 -20.42
C ALA A 261 -7.51 15.80 -19.18
N GLY A 262 -7.69 14.97 -18.16
CA GLY A 262 -6.85 14.97 -16.98
C GLY A 262 -7.04 13.73 -16.11
N VAL A 263 -6.12 13.58 -15.18
CA VAL A 263 -6.12 12.50 -14.19
C VAL A 263 -5.85 13.07 -12.81
N ILE A 264 -6.51 12.49 -11.82
CA ILE A 264 -6.31 12.81 -10.39
C ILE A 264 -5.61 11.61 -9.78
N THR A 265 -4.35 11.78 -9.39
CA THR A 265 -3.54 10.67 -8.87
C THR A 265 -2.46 11.18 -7.92
#